data_5f80c24edb825dfa2116bc4bb2dd199b
#
_entry.id   5f80c24edb825dfa2116bc4bb2dd199b
#
_cell.length_a   1.000
_cell.length_b   1.000
_cell.length_c   1.000
_cell.angle_alpha   90.00
_cell.angle_beta   90.00
_cell.angle_gamma   90.00
#
_symmetry.space_group_name_H-M   'P 1'
#
loop_
_entity.id
_entity.type
_entity.pdbx_description
1 polymer ?
#
loop_
_entity_poly.entity_id
_entity_poly.type
_entity_poly.pdbx_seq_one_letter_code
_entity_poly.pdbx_strand_id
1 'polypeptide(L)'
;MGWRELAIWGAVAVAVANGLVGCYGAARWYRFAPSREFWLGVRAGQGLALAYAVLVAVLVLEHRHPSSSLYYLYALLPVAIGFVAEQLRLVAADQVLARDDLDDAQAVATLPAAEQQAIVTAILRREMGVMALAALVVCVLALRAAGTW
;
A
#
# COMPACT_ATOMS: atom_id res chain seq x y z
N MET A 1 -11.13 2.61 27.98
CA MET A 1 -10.11 2.23 26.99
C MET A 1 -8.87 3.05 27.26
N GLY A 2 -7.75 2.39 27.63
CA GLY A 2 -6.49 3.08 27.91
C GLY A 2 -5.73 3.46 26.62
N TRP A 3 -4.83 4.43 26.70
CA TRP A 3 -4.00 4.85 25.55
C TRP A 3 -3.22 3.71 24.90
N ARG A 4 -2.73 2.77 25.74
CA ARG A 4 -2.04 1.57 25.27
C ARG A 4 -2.96 0.69 24.41
N GLU A 5 -4.18 0.46 24.85
CA GLU A 5 -5.16 -0.32 24.09
C GLU A 5 -5.51 0.35 22.78
N LEU A 6 -5.68 1.68 22.78
CA LEU A 6 -5.94 2.46 21.57
C LEU A 6 -4.80 2.33 20.55
N ALA A 7 -3.55 2.40 21.00
CA ALA A 7 -2.38 2.24 20.16
C ALA A 7 -2.29 0.82 19.57
N ILE A 8 -2.49 -0.21 20.40
CA ILE A 8 -2.44 -1.61 19.94
C ILE A 8 -3.57 -1.91 18.97
N TRP A 9 -4.82 -1.54 19.30
CA TRP A 9 -5.95 -1.79 18.40
C TRP A 9 -5.89 -0.97 17.11
N GLY A 10 -5.35 0.25 17.17
CA GLY A 10 -5.06 1.04 15.97
C GLY A 10 -4.08 0.33 15.04
N ALA A 11 -2.98 -0.20 15.58
CA ALA A 11 -2.00 -0.97 14.81
C ALA A 11 -2.62 -2.26 14.23
N VAL A 12 -3.41 -2.98 15.04
CA VAL A 12 -4.12 -4.20 14.58
C VAL A 12 -5.11 -3.88 13.46
N ALA A 13 -5.85 -2.78 13.56
CA ALA A 13 -6.77 -2.35 12.49
C ALA A 13 -6.04 -2.07 11.18
N VAL A 14 -4.88 -1.35 11.23
CA VAL A 14 -4.01 -1.14 10.05
C VAL A 14 -3.52 -2.47 9.49
N ALA A 15 -3.08 -3.39 10.35
CA ALA A 15 -2.58 -4.69 9.94
C ALA A 15 -3.65 -5.52 9.23
N VAL A 16 -4.83 -5.64 9.81
CA VAL A 16 -5.95 -6.41 9.25
C VAL A 16 -6.40 -5.83 7.92
N ALA A 17 -6.63 -4.52 7.85
CA ALA A 17 -7.06 -3.86 6.62
C ALA A 17 -6.06 -4.07 5.49
N ASN A 18 -4.78 -3.82 5.73
CA ASN A 18 -3.74 -3.97 4.71
C ASN A 18 -3.44 -5.45 4.39
N GLY A 19 -3.54 -6.35 5.36
CA GLY A 19 -3.41 -7.79 5.15
C GLY A 19 -4.49 -8.33 4.21
N LEU A 20 -5.76 -7.97 4.45
CA LEU A 20 -6.88 -8.36 3.59
C LEU A 20 -6.73 -7.81 2.16
N VAL A 21 -6.39 -6.51 2.04
CA VAL A 21 -6.16 -5.87 0.74
C VAL A 21 -4.98 -6.48 0.02
N GLY A 22 -3.88 -6.74 0.71
CA GLY A 22 -2.69 -7.35 0.13
C GLY A 22 -2.93 -8.78 -0.36
N CYS A 23 -3.59 -9.62 0.44
CA CYS A 23 -3.96 -10.97 0.04
C CYS A 23 -4.94 -10.99 -1.13
N TYR A 24 -5.99 -10.14 -1.09
CA TYR A 24 -6.93 -9.99 -2.19
C TYR A 24 -6.23 -9.52 -3.47
N GLY A 25 -5.37 -8.50 -3.38
CA GLY A 25 -4.59 -7.98 -4.49
C GLY A 25 -3.65 -9.03 -5.09
N ALA A 26 -2.96 -9.80 -4.26
CA ALA A 26 -2.10 -10.89 -4.71
C ALA A 26 -2.88 -11.99 -5.45
N ALA A 27 -4.06 -12.37 -4.95
CA ALA A 27 -4.92 -13.34 -5.61
C ALA A 27 -5.44 -12.84 -6.96
N ARG A 28 -5.82 -11.56 -7.05
CA ARG A 28 -6.27 -10.94 -8.31
C ARG A 28 -5.13 -10.76 -9.30
N TRP A 29 -3.96 -10.37 -8.83
CA TRP A 29 -2.73 -10.29 -9.62
C TRP A 29 -2.37 -11.63 -10.25
N TYR A 30 -2.41 -12.70 -9.46
CA TYR A 30 -2.15 -14.07 -9.95
C TYR A 30 -3.15 -14.51 -11.03
N ARG A 31 -4.42 -14.13 -10.87
CA ARG A 31 -5.51 -14.45 -11.83
C ARG A 31 -5.59 -13.52 -13.03
N PHE A 32 -4.68 -12.55 -13.19
CA PHE A 32 -4.71 -11.54 -14.26
C PHE A 32 -6.04 -10.74 -14.33
N ALA A 33 -6.66 -10.49 -13.20
CA ALA A 33 -7.99 -9.89 -13.13
C ALA A 33 -7.94 -8.55 -12.38
N PRO A 34 -7.74 -7.40 -13.08
CA PRO A 34 -7.81 -6.07 -12.48
C PRO A 34 -9.14 -5.88 -11.72
N SER A 35 -9.08 -5.18 -10.56
CA SER A 35 -10.24 -5.03 -9.69
C SER A 35 -10.31 -3.61 -9.14
N ARG A 36 -11.47 -2.97 -9.30
CA ARG A 36 -11.74 -1.65 -8.73
C ARG A 36 -11.75 -1.71 -7.20
N GLU A 37 -12.30 -2.78 -6.64
CA GLU A 37 -12.40 -3.00 -5.20
C GLU A 37 -11.02 -3.04 -4.55
N PHE A 38 -10.04 -3.63 -5.24
CA PHE A 38 -8.65 -3.62 -4.79
C PHE A 38 -8.12 -2.20 -4.60
N TRP A 39 -8.32 -1.33 -5.59
CA TRP A 39 -7.85 0.05 -5.51
C TRP A 39 -8.54 0.86 -4.42
N LEU A 40 -9.84 0.65 -4.20
CA LEU A 40 -10.56 1.24 -3.07
C LEU A 40 -10.00 0.74 -1.74
N GLY A 41 -9.73 -0.56 -1.62
CA GLY A 41 -9.10 -1.16 -0.45
C GLY A 41 -7.71 -0.58 -0.17
N VAL A 42 -6.87 -0.43 -1.20
CA VAL A 42 -5.54 0.22 -1.07
C VAL A 42 -5.68 1.64 -0.52
N ARG A 43 -6.58 2.46 -1.07
CA ARG A 43 -6.80 3.83 -0.59
C ARG A 43 -7.30 3.87 0.86
N ALA A 44 -8.22 2.97 1.22
CA ALA A 44 -8.70 2.85 2.59
C ALA A 44 -7.56 2.43 3.55
N GLY A 45 -6.73 1.45 3.15
CA GLY A 45 -5.57 1.01 3.92
C GLY A 45 -4.53 2.10 4.13
N GLN A 46 -4.22 2.87 3.09
CA GLN A 46 -3.31 4.04 3.17
C GLN A 46 -3.89 5.13 4.08
N GLY A 47 -5.18 5.46 3.94
CA GLY A 47 -5.86 6.42 4.81
C GLY A 47 -5.85 6.00 6.28
N LEU A 48 -6.06 4.70 6.55
CA LEU A 48 -6.02 4.15 7.90
C LEU A 48 -4.60 4.19 8.49
N ALA A 49 -3.56 3.90 7.70
CA ALA A 49 -2.17 4.01 8.12
C ALA A 49 -1.80 5.46 8.46
N LEU A 50 -2.28 6.42 7.66
CA LEU A 50 -2.07 7.85 7.93
C LEU A 50 -2.80 8.30 9.21
N ALA A 51 -4.06 7.90 9.40
CA ALA A 51 -4.82 8.18 10.60
C ALA A 51 -4.13 7.60 11.85
N TYR A 52 -3.57 6.39 11.72
CA TYR A 52 -2.79 5.78 12.80
C TYR A 52 -1.50 6.55 13.09
N ALA A 53 -0.80 7.03 12.08
CA ALA A 53 0.39 7.89 12.28
C ALA A 53 0.04 9.19 13.01
N VAL A 54 -1.11 9.80 12.70
CA VAL A 54 -1.64 10.97 13.43
C VAL A 54 -1.94 10.62 14.90
N LEU A 55 -2.57 9.48 15.15
CA LEU A 55 -2.79 8.99 16.51
C LEU A 55 -1.47 8.85 17.28
N VAL A 56 -0.45 8.26 16.65
CA VAL A 56 0.89 8.12 17.27
C VAL A 56 1.49 9.49 17.59
N ALA A 57 1.35 10.47 16.70
CA ALA A 57 1.81 11.84 16.94
C ALA A 57 1.09 12.48 18.15
N VAL A 58 -0.23 12.28 18.27
CA VAL A 58 -1.00 12.75 19.43
C VAL A 58 -0.51 12.10 20.72
N LEU A 59 -0.26 10.79 20.72
CA LEU A 59 0.26 10.08 21.89
C LEU A 59 1.62 10.63 22.34
N VAL A 60 2.50 10.97 21.40
CA VAL A 60 3.79 11.61 21.70
C VAL A 60 3.60 12.99 22.35
N LEU A 61 2.68 13.80 21.83
CA LEU A 61 2.37 15.12 22.39
C LEU A 61 1.78 15.03 23.83
N GLU A 62 1.03 13.98 24.10
CA GLU A 62 0.47 13.68 25.42
C GLU A 62 1.49 13.00 26.36
N HIS A 63 2.77 12.98 25.99
CA HIS A 63 3.85 12.34 26.75
C HIS A 63 3.60 10.86 27.08
N ARG A 64 2.84 10.16 26.22
CA ARG A 64 2.59 8.73 26.32
C ARG A 64 3.65 7.98 25.50
N HIS A 65 4.58 7.35 26.21
CA HIS A 65 5.70 6.67 25.56
C HIS A 65 5.51 5.15 25.59
N PRO A 66 5.84 4.46 24.48
CA PRO A 66 5.89 3.00 24.45
C PRO A 66 7.09 2.49 25.24
N SER A 67 7.09 1.19 25.54
CA SER A 67 8.20 0.51 26.21
C SER A 67 9.49 0.45 25.36
N SER A 68 9.34 0.56 24.03
CA SER A 68 10.46 0.50 23.08
C SER A 68 10.37 1.62 22.04
N SER A 69 11.51 2.28 21.76
CA SER A 69 11.61 3.27 20.67
C SER A 69 11.37 2.68 19.26
N LEU A 70 11.53 1.36 19.11
CA LEU A 70 11.22 0.65 17.86
C LEU A 70 9.75 0.74 17.47
N TYR A 71 8.87 0.96 18.44
CA TYR A 71 7.46 1.20 18.16
C TYR A 71 7.26 2.34 17.15
N TYR A 72 7.91 3.48 17.34
CA TYR A 72 7.77 4.62 16.43
C TYR A 72 8.19 4.28 15.01
N LEU A 73 9.28 3.51 14.87
CA LEU A 73 9.73 3.05 13.57
C LEU A 73 8.64 2.21 12.89
N TYR A 74 8.14 1.18 13.58
CA TYR A 74 7.13 0.28 13.01
C TYR A 74 5.77 0.95 12.80
N ALA A 75 5.42 1.95 13.60
CA ALA A 75 4.17 2.68 13.49
C ALA A 75 4.16 3.71 12.36
N LEU A 76 5.30 4.34 12.05
CA LEU A 76 5.40 5.38 11.03
C LEU A 76 5.88 4.88 9.68
N LEU A 77 6.66 3.80 9.65
CA LEU A 77 7.18 3.20 8.40
C LEU A 77 6.07 2.83 7.39
N PRO A 78 4.85 2.38 7.79
CA PRO A 78 3.74 2.17 6.87
C PRO A 78 3.42 3.35 5.95
N VAL A 79 3.51 4.58 6.44
CA VAL A 79 3.28 5.79 5.63
C VAL A 79 4.37 5.95 4.59
N ALA A 80 5.64 5.76 4.98
CA ALA A 80 6.77 5.82 4.06
C ALA A 80 6.69 4.73 2.99
N ILE A 81 6.33 3.49 3.37
CA ILE A 81 6.11 2.38 2.42
C ILE A 81 4.99 2.71 1.44
N GLY A 82 3.87 3.29 1.90
CA GLY A 82 2.79 3.73 1.04
C GLY A 82 3.24 4.77 0.01
N PHE A 83 4.04 5.75 0.44
CA PHE A 83 4.61 6.75 -0.46
C PHE A 83 5.55 6.15 -1.50
N VAL A 84 6.49 5.31 -1.08
CA VAL A 84 7.44 4.63 -1.98
C VAL A 84 6.69 3.73 -2.97
N ALA A 85 5.66 3.02 -2.53
CA ALA A 85 4.84 2.17 -3.40
C ALA A 85 4.14 2.97 -4.51
N GLU A 86 3.63 4.18 -4.20
CA GLU A 86 3.05 5.06 -5.23
C GLU A 86 4.10 5.51 -6.25
N GLN A 87 5.33 5.81 -5.83
CA GLN A 87 6.41 6.13 -6.78
C GLN A 87 6.78 4.92 -7.64
N LEU A 88 6.92 3.75 -7.04
CA LEU A 88 7.22 2.51 -7.77
C LEU A 88 6.12 2.14 -8.77
N ARG A 89 4.86 2.45 -8.46
CA ARG A 89 3.74 2.24 -9.37
C ARG A 89 3.89 3.06 -10.65
N LEU A 90 4.28 4.34 -10.54
CA LEU A 90 4.53 5.20 -11.70
C LEU A 90 5.68 4.66 -12.55
N VAL A 91 6.80 4.33 -11.91
CA VAL A 91 7.97 3.72 -12.59
C VAL A 91 7.60 2.39 -13.25
N ALA A 92 6.71 1.61 -12.66
CA ALA A 92 6.26 0.34 -13.24
C ALA A 92 5.48 0.54 -14.56
N ALA A 93 4.69 1.61 -14.67
CA ALA A 93 4.01 1.97 -15.92
C ALA A 93 5.00 2.38 -17.00
N ASP A 94 5.95 3.27 -16.66
CA ASP A 94 6.99 3.73 -17.60
C ASP A 94 7.84 2.58 -18.15
N GLN A 95 8.17 1.59 -17.30
CA GLN A 95 8.92 0.41 -17.71
C GLN A 95 8.16 -0.50 -18.70
N VAL A 96 6.83 -0.54 -18.62
CA VAL A 96 6.03 -1.28 -19.61
C VAL A 96 6.05 -0.56 -20.95
N LEU A 97 5.86 0.76 -20.96
CA LEU A 97 5.92 1.57 -22.18
C LEU A 97 7.30 1.48 -22.84
N ALA A 98 8.37 1.65 -22.08
CA ALA A 98 9.74 1.58 -22.59
C ALA A 98 10.09 0.20 -23.17
N ARG A 99 9.51 -0.89 -22.66
CA ARG A 99 9.72 -2.23 -23.21
C ARG A 99 9.15 -2.41 -24.59
N ASP A 100 8.06 -1.71 -24.90
CA ASP A 100 7.36 -1.81 -26.17
C ASP A 100 7.75 -0.63 -27.12
N ASP A 101 8.86 0.06 -26.83
CA ASP A 101 9.40 1.23 -27.57
C ASP A 101 8.36 2.37 -27.71
N LEU A 102 7.54 2.57 -26.68
CA LEU A 102 6.52 3.62 -26.62
C LEU A 102 7.00 4.77 -25.73
N ASP A 103 7.02 5.98 -26.28
CA ASP A 103 7.49 7.16 -25.56
C ASP A 103 6.50 7.64 -24.49
N ASP A 104 5.19 7.50 -24.78
CA ASP A 104 4.13 7.98 -23.89
C ASP A 104 2.78 7.26 -24.08
N ALA A 105 1.79 7.66 -23.27
CA ALA A 105 0.42 7.17 -23.39
C ALA A 105 -0.27 7.57 -24.71
N GLN A 106 0.20 8.62 -25.39
CA GLN A 106 -0.36 9.04 -26.69
C GLN A 106 0.08 8.07 -27.79
N ALA A 107 1.31 7.57 -27.73
CA ALA A 107 1.78 6.53 -28.63
C ALA A 107 0.93 5.25 -28.52
N VAL A 108 0.52 4.87 -27.31
CA VAL A 108 -0.41 3.74 -27.10
C VAL A 108 -1.74 3.98 -27.81
N ALA A 109 -2.26 5.20 -27.79
CA ALA A 109 -3.56 5.53 -28.40
C ALA A 109 -3.57 5.38 -29.94
N THR A 110 -2.42 5.34 -30.59
CA THR A 110 -2.28 5.13 -32.04
C THR A 110 -2.27 3.67 -32.46
N LEU A 111 -2.12 2.74 -31.50
CA LEU A 111 -2.05 1.30 -31.76
C LEU A 111 -3.44 0.70 -32.03
N PRO A 112 -3.52 -0.49 -32.66
CA PRO A 112 -4.76 -1.25 -32.75
C PRO A 112 -5.36 -1.54 -31.37
N ALA A 113 -6.69 -1.58 -31.27
CA ALA A 113 -7.39 -1.74 -29.99
C ALA A 113 -6.95 -2.97 -29.16
N ALA A 114 -6.60 -4.08 -29.83
CA ALA A 114 -6.11 -5.28 -29.15
C ALA A 114 -4.74 -5.07 -28.48
N GLU A 115 -3.84 -4.34 -29.12
CA GLU A 115 -2.51 -4.01 -28.59
C GLU A 115 -2.62 -2.99 -27.47
N GLN A 116 -3.46 -1.96 -27.61
CA GLN A 116 -3.76 -1.02 -26.52
C GLN A 116 -4.21 -1.75 -25.26
N GLN A 117 -5.18 -2.69 -25.40
CA GLN A 117 -5.71 -3.43 -24.27
C GLN A 117 -4.65 -4.33 -23.62
N ALA A 118 -3.77 -4.94 -24.40
CA ALA A 118 -2.66 -5.75 -23.89
C ALA A 118 -1.69 -4.92 -23.03
N ILE A 119 -1.29 -3.74 -23.52
CA ILE A 119 -0.38 -2.82 -22.81
C ILE A 119 -1.04 -2.32 -21.51
N VAL A 120 -2.28 -1.83 -21.58
CA VAL A 120 -3.01 -1.35 -20.38
C VAL A 120 -3.15 -2.48 -19.34
N THR A 121 -3.45 -3.69 -19.77
CA THR A 121 -3.54 -4.84 -18.86
C THR A 121 -2.19 -5.17 -18.22
N ALA A 122 -1.10 -5.08 -18.98
CA ALA A 122 0.26 -5.30 -18.46
C ALA A 122 0.65 -4.25 -17.41
N ILE A 123 0.34 -2.97 -17.66
CA ILE A 123 0.56 -1.86 -16.72
C ILE A 123 -0.23 -2.12 -15.42
N LEU A 124 -1.56 -2.30 -15.54
CA LEU A 124 -2.43 -2.50 -14.38
C LEU A 124 -2.01 -3.71 -13.54
N ARG A 125 -1.60 -4.79 -14.18
CA ARG A 125 -1.10 -5.97 -13.48
C ARG A 125 0.16 -5.67 -12.68
N ARG A 126 1.12 -4.97 -13.28
CA ARG A 126 2.40 -4.64 -12.62
C ARG A 126 2.18 -3.68 -11.45
N GLU A 127 1.37 -2.64 -11.64
CA GLU A 127 0.96 -1.72 -10.58
C GLU A 127 0.27 -2.46 -9.42
N MET A 128 -0.65 -3.36 -9.73
CA MET A 128 -1.36 -4.16 -8.73
C MET A 128 -0.40 -5.03 -7.91
N GLY A 129 0.60 -5.64 -8.55
CA GLY A 129 1.62 -6.44 -7.86
C GLY A 129 2.43 -5.62 -6.85
N VAL A 130 2.87 -4.42 -7.25
CA VAL A 130 3.60 -3.48 -6.36
C VAL A 130 2.74 -3.09 -5.17
N MET A 131 1.49 -2.69 -5.41
CA MET A 131 0.60 -2.22 -4.34
C MET A 131 0.14 -3.35 -3.40
N ALA A 132 -0.07 -4.56 -3.93
CA ALA A 132 -0.39 -5.73 -3.11
C ALA A 132 0.78 -6.10 -2.18
N LEU A 133 2.02 -6.11 -2.71
CA LEU A 133 3.22 -6.36 -1.91
C LEU A 133 3.40 -5.28 -0.83
N ALA A 134 3.25 -4.01 -1.18
CA ALA A 134 3.34 -2.91 -0.22
C ALA A 134 2.31 -3.06 0.91
N ALA A 135 1.06 -3.41 0.60
CA ALA A 135 0.03 -3.64 1.60
C ALA A 135 0.39 -4.80 2.55
N LEU A 136 0.98 -5.90 2.05
CA LEU A 136 1.46 -6.99 2.90
C LEU A 136 2.62 -6.57 3.81
N VAL A 137 3.55 -5.76 3.30
CA VAL A 137 4.65 -5.20 4.11
C VAL A 137 4.09 -4.30 5.21
N VAL A 138 3.13 -3.42 4.90
CA VAL A 138 2.45 -2.58 5.89
C VAL A 138 1.75 -3.42 6.96
N CYS A 139 1.09 -4.52 6.57
CA CYS A 139 0.48 -5.46 7.52
C CYS A 139 1.52 -5.99 8.53
N VAL A 140 2.66 -6.47 8.07
CA VAL A 140 3.73 -7.00 8.94
C VAL A 140 4.29 -5.91 9.87
N LEU A 141 4.53 -4.70 9.36
CA LEU A 141 5.02 -3.58 10.16
C LEU A 141 4.03 -3.17 11.24
N ALA A 142 2.74 -3.10 10.91
CA ALA A 142 1.69 -2.77 11.87
C ALA A 142 1.53 -3.85 12.96
N LEU A 143 1.66 -5.13 12.61
CA LEU A 143 1.70 -6.22 13.61
C LEU A 143 2.90 -6.09 14.54
N ARG A 144 4.06 -5.72 14.01
CA ARG A 144 5.26 -5.46 14.83
C ARG A 144 5.06 -4.26 15.74
N ALA A 145 4.41 -3.18 15.26
CA ALA A 145 4.05 -2.03 16.10
C ALA A 145 3.14 -2.45 17.27
N ALA A 146 2.12 -3.26 17.02
CA ALA A 146 1.23 -3.77 18.08
C ALA A 146 1.96 -4.57 19.16
N GLY A 147 3.05 -5.27 18.80
CA GLY A 147 3.84 -6.08 19.71
C GLY A 147 4.97 -5.34 20.44
N THR A 148 5.21 -4.06 20.13
CA THR A 148 6.34 -3.27 20.69
C THR A 148 5.91 -2.09 21.56
N TRP A 149 4.61 -1.94 21.82
CA TRP A 149 4.06 -0.90 22.71
C TRP A 149 4.34 -1.12 24.20
#